data_5cc7ac8d861385f3a9e560f9d69c96a4
#
_entry.id   5cc7ac8d861385f3a9e560f9d69c96a4
#
_cell.length_a   1.000
_cell.length_b   1.000
_cell.length_c   1.000
_cell.angle_alpha   90.00
_cell.angle_beta   90.00
_cell.angle_gamma   90.00
#
_symmetry.space_group_name_H-M   'P 1'
#
loop_
_entity.id
_entity.type
_entity.pdbx_description
1 polymer ?
#
loop_
_entity_poly.entity_id
_entity_poly.type
_entity_poly.pdbx_seq_one_letter_code
_entity_poly.pdbx_strand_id
1 'polypeptide(L)' 'MPQAKLTIGELEAGYPMYCKALRRLLQQGKTVQDIERTVCWGHLETLNRCLPTRYKSPSYLLALIRRDLEKPQDT' A
#
# COMPACT_ATOMS: atom_id res chain seq x y z
N MET A 1 14.60 -10.64 21.38
CA MET A 1 15.03 -9.51 20.65
C MET A 1 13.91 -8.62 20.31
N PRO A 2 13.95 -7.44 20.72
CA PRO A 2 12.86 -6.55 20.43
C PRO A 2 12.85 -6.26 18.96
N GLN A 3 11.67 -6.17 18.41
CA GLN A 3 11.54 -5.86 17.10
C GLN A 3 11.63 -4.41 16.97
N ALA A 4 12.48 -3.92 16.17
CA ALA A 4 12.60 -2.53 15.92
C ALA A 4 11.41 -2.10 15.13
N LYS A 5 10.60 -1.26 15.70
CA LYS A 5 9.50 -0.71 14.95
C LYS A 5 10.05 0.38 14.07
N LEU A 6 9.56 0.44 12.87
CA LEU A 6 9.98 1.49 11.97
C LEU A 6 9.48 2.83 12.46
N THR A 7 10.29 3.85 12.30
CA THR A 7 9.88 5.22 12.62
C THR A 7 8.98 5.71 11.52
N ILE A 8 8.27 6.80 11.78
CA ILE A 8 7.40 7.39 10.77
C ILE A 8 8.22 7.81 9.55
N GLY A 9 9.41 8.35 9.77
CA GLY A 9 10.27 8.73 8.65
C GLY A 9 10.66 7.54 7.79
N GLU A 10 10.92 6.39 8.42
CA GLU A 10 11.26 5.19 7.68
C GLU A 10 10.06 4.67 6.90
N LEU A 11 8.88 4.74 7.49
CA LEU A 11 7.67 4.35 6.81
C LEU A 11 7.40 5.27 5.61
N GLU A 12 7.60 6.56 5.79
CA GLU A 12 7.42 7.50 4.69
C GLU A 12 8.40 7.23 3.56
N ALA A 13 9.64 6.90 3.91
CA ALA A 13 10.65 6.63 2.91
C ALA A 13 10.28 5.40 2.08
N GLY A 14 9.59 4.44 2.67
CA GLY A 14 9.17 3.23 1.97
C GLY A 14 7.85 3.35 1.24
N TYR A 15 7.15 4.47 1.38
CA TYR A 15 5.83 4.64 0.81
C TYR A 15 5.73 4.30 -0.69
N PRO A 16 6.62 4.81 -1.55
CA PRO A 16 6.55 4.47 -2.97
C PRO A 16 6.70 2.98 -3.21
N MET A 17 7.55 2.33 -2.41
CA MET A 17 7.75 0.91 -2.54
C MET A 17 6.50 0.13 -2.14
N TYR A 18 5.81 0.58 -1.11
CA TYR A 18 4.59 -0.08 -0.66
C TYR A 18 3.51 0.01 -1.74
N CYS A 19 3.40 1.15 -2.40
CA CYS A 19 2.43 1.32 -3.48
C CYS A 19 2.77 0.39 -4.65
N LYS A 20 4.05 0.28 -4.98
CA LYS A 20 4.47 -0.63 -6.03
C LYS A 20 4.17 -2.07 -5.66
N ALA A 21 4.33 -2.41 -4.39
CA ALA A 21 4.05 -3.76 -3.93
C ALA A 21 2.58 -4.10 -4.10
N LEU A 22 1.69 -3.16 -3.76
CA LEU A 22 0.26 -3.38 -3.94
C LEU A 22 -0.07 -3.60 -5.42
N ARG A 23 0.51 -2.78 -6.27
CA ARG A 23 0.27 -2.89 -7.70
C ARG A 23 0.73 -4.26 -8.22
N ARG A 24 1.90 -4.69 -7.79
CA ARG A 24 2.44 -5.97 -8.21
C ARG A 24 1.54 -7.13 -7.74
N LEU A 25 1.06 -7.06 -6.51
CA LEU A 25 0.20 -8.10 -5.98
C LEU A 25 -1.09 -8.19 -6.77
N LEU A 26 -1.67 -7.05 -7.14
CA LEU A 26 -2.86 -7.06 -7.97
C LEU A 26 -2.58 -7.63 -9.34
N GLN A 27 -1.44 -7.31 -9.93
CA GLN A 27 -1.07 -7.83 -11.23
C GLN A 27 -0.83 -9.33 -11.18
N GLN A 28 -0.47 -9.85 -10.02
CA GLN A 28 -0.29 -11.29 -9.84
C GLN A 28 -1.59 -12.01 -9.58
N GLY A 29 -2.68 -11.29 -9.49
CA GLY A 29 -3.97 -11.91 -9.27
C GLY A 29 -4.29 -12.19 -7.82
N LYS A 30 -3.58 -11.55 -6.89
CA LYS A 30 -3.86 -11.77 -5.47
C LYS A 30 -5.18 -11.12 -5.08
N THR A 31 -5.86 -11.77 -4.14
CA THR A 31 -7.12 -11.21 -3.65
C THR A 31 -6.84 -10.11 -2.66
N VAL A 32 -7.86 -9.32 -2.37
CA VAL A 32 -7.74 -8.25 -1.37
C VAL A 32 -7.36 -8.86 -0.02
N GLN A 33 -7.92 -10.00 0.32
CA GLN A 33 -7.60 -10.64 1.59
C GLN A 33 -6.13 -11.01 1.67
N ASP A 34 -5.57 -11.52 0.59
CA ASP A 34 -4.15 -11.85 0.55
C ASP A 34 -3.29 -10.61 0.71
N ILE A 35 -3.70 -9.53 0.06
CA ILE A 35 -2.95 -8.28 0.12
C ILE A 35 -2.99 -7.68 1.51
N GLU A 36 -4.14 -7.78 2.18
CA GLU A 36 -4.29 -7.25 3.53
C GLU A 36 -3.40 -7.96 4.54
N ARG A 37 -2.91 -9.13 4.21
CA ARG A 37 -2.03 -9.86 5.11
C ARG A 37 -0.57 -9.51 4.94
N THR A 38 -0.25 -8.65 4.00
CA THR A 38 1.13 -8.31 3.75
C THR A 38 1.62 -7.24 4.72
N VAL A 39 2.93 -7.20 4.89
CA VAL A 39 3.56 -6.20 5.75
C VAL A 39 3.36 -4.81 5.17
N CYS A 40 3.39 -4.69 3.85
CA CYS A 40 3.21 -3.40 3.20
C CYS A 40 1.86 -2.79 3.52
N TRP A 41 0.81 -3.63 3.56
CA TRP A 41 -0.52 -3.14 3.93
C TRP A 41 -0.52 -2.56 5.34
N GLY A 42 0.12 -3.28 6.26
CA GLY A 42 0.21 -2.81 7.65
C GLY A 42 0.94 -1.49 7.76
N HIS A 43 2.03 -1.33 7.00
CA HIS A 43 2.78 -0.08 7.01
C HIS A 43 1.93 1.07 6.46
N LEU A 44 1.18 0.81 5.40
CA LEU A 44 0.31 1.83 4.83
C LEU A 44 -0.81 2.22 5.79
N GLU A 45 -1.35 1.25 6.52
CA GLU A 45 -2.37 1.56 7.52
C GLU A 45 -1.80 2.44 8.62
N THR A 46 -0.59 2.15 9.05
CA THR A 46 0.07 2.93 10.08
C THR A 46 0.30 4.36 9.61
N LEU A 47 0.76 4.53 8.37
CA LEU A 47 0.96 5.86 7.82
C LEU A 47 -0.34 6.64 7.74
N ASN A 48 -1.41 5.97 7.32
CA ASN A 48 -2.71 6.63 7.23
C ASN A 48 -3.19 7.05 8.62
N ARG A 49 -2.98 6.20 9.62
CA ARG A 49 -3.41 6.49 10.97
C ARG A 49 -2.64 7.65 11.56
N CYS A 50 -1.33 7.70 11.34
CA CYS A 50 -0.48 8.74 11.90
C CYS A 50 -0.53 10.04 11.10
N LEU A 51 -0.66 9.94 9.78
CA LEU A 51 -0.61 11.10 8.91
C LEU A 51 -1.78 11.05 7.91
N PRO A 52 -3.01 11.13 8.40
CA PRO A 52 -4.18 10.91 7.54
C PRO A 52 -4.34 11.96 6.44
N THR A 53 -3.79 13.13 6.63
CA THR A 53 -3.89 14.15 5.59
C THR A 53 -2.84 13.99 4.50
N ARG A 54 -1.75 13.29 4.80
CA ARG A 54 -0.69 13.09 3.83
C ARG A 54 -0.82 11.74 3.10
N TYR A 55 -1.27 10.73 3.80
CA TYR A 55 -1.32 9.39 3.24
C TYR A 55 -2.72 8.83 3.34
N LYS A 56 -3.25 8.37 2.25
CA LYS A 56 -4.57 7.76 2.22
C LYS A 56 -4.50 6.35 2.76
N SER A 57 -5.64 5.79 3.12
CA SER A 57 -5.68 4.42 3.62
C SER A 57 -5.26 3.45 2.51
N PRO A 58 -4.76 2.27 2.88
CA PRO A 58 -4.37 1.30 1.87
C PRO A 58 -5.56 0.82 1.04
N SER A 59 -6.77 0.80 1.63
CA SER A 59 -7.97 0.44 0.87
C SER A 59 -8.22 1.42 -0.26
N TYR A 60 -8.05 2.71 0.01
CA TYR A 60 -8.23 3.75 -0.98
C TYR A 60 -7.17 3.62 -2.08
N LEU A 61 -5.92 3.39 -1.68
CA LEU A 61 -4.84 3.23 -2.65
C LEU A 61 -5.06 2.01 -3.52
N LEU A 62 -5.53 0.93 -2.92
CA LEU A 62 -5.80 -0.28 -3.67
C LEU A 62 -6.89 -0.05 -4.70
N ALA A 63 -7.94 0.67 -4.33
CA ALA A 63 -9.01 0.99 -5.26
C ALA A 63 -8.51 1.83 -6.43
N LEU A 64 -7.65 2.80 -6.15
CA LEU A 64 -7.06 3.62 -7.21
C LEU A 64 -6.21 2.79 -8.15
N ILE A 65 -5.40 1.90 -7.60
CA ILE A 65 -4.52 1.06 -8.41
C ILE A 65 -5.36 0.13 -9.27
N ARG A 66 -6.42 -0.46 -8.69
CA ARG A 66 -7.29 -1.34 -9.45
C ARG A 66 -7.94 -0.61 -10.61
N ARG A 67 -8.41 0.60 -10.38
CA ARG A 67 -9.00 1.39 -11.46
C ARG A 67 -7.98 1.65 -12.56
N ASP A 68 -6.77 1.97 -12.15
CA ASP A 68 -5.71 2.26 -13.11
C ASP A 68 -5.38 1.03 -13.95
N LEU A 69 -5.32 -0.14 -13.31
CA LEU A 69 -5.00 -1.37 -14.03
C LEU A 69 -6.14 -1.84 -14.92
N GLU A 70 -7.38 -1.51 -14.57
CA GLU A 70 -8.52 -1.89 -15.38
C GLU A 70 -8.78 -0.92 -16.52
N LYS A 71 -8.20 0.25 -16.49
CA LYS A 71 -8.38 1.19 -17.54
C LYS A 71 -7.77 0.67 -18.77
N PRO A 72 -8.47 0.74 -19.90
CA PRO A 72 -7.88 0.34 -21.16
C PRO A 72 -6.78 1.32 -21.48
N GLN A 73 -5.78 0.82 -22.07
CA GLN A 73 -4.73 1.61 -22.41
C GLN A 73 -4.96 2.21 -23.68
N ASP A 74 -5.72 3.05 -23.84
CA ASP A 74 -6.10 3.55 -24.96
C ASP A 74 -5.23 4.48 -25.42
N THR A 75 -4.38 4.48 -25.64
CA THR A 75 -3.54 5.34 -26.18
C THR A 75 -3.71 6.03 -27.04
#